data_35f0f01d149d5cf6986ac629d5edd76d
#
_entry.id   35f0f01d149d5cf6986ac629d5edd76d
#
_cell.length_a   1.000
_cell.length_b   1.000
_cell.length_c   1.000
_cell.angle_alpha   90.00
_cell.angle_beta   90.00
_cell.angle_gamma   90.00
#
_symmetry.space_group_name_H-M   'P 1'
#
loop_
_entity.id
_entity.type
_entity.pdbx_description
1 polymer ?
#
loop_
_entity_poly.entity_id
_entity_poly.type
_entity_poly.pdbx_seq_one_letter_code
_entity_poly.pdbx_strand_id
1 'polypeptide(L)'
;GKFNNEVIPVSVPQRKGDPIVISKDEEFSNVNLDKIPSLNPAFTKEGTVTAANASTINDGAAALILMSEEKALSLNLKPLAYVRSYADAAQESKWFTTSPAKALPIALKKAGLTTSDVDFFEFNEAFSVVGLANSKILGLNNDKVNVNGGAVSLGHPLGCSGARIIVTLINVLEQNNAKIGAAAICNGGGGA
;
A
#
# COMPACT_ATOMS: atom_id res chain seq x y z
N GLY A 1 -13.80 9.38 -4.72
CA GLY A 1 -14.68 8.43 -4.02
C GLY A 1 -14.22 6.97 -4.08
N LYS A 2 -12.99 6.70 -4.53
CA LYS A 2 -12.44 5.33 -4.65
C LYS A 2 -12.30 4.61 -3.31
N PHE A 3 -12.11 5.36 -2.22
CA PHE A 3 -11.92 4.82 -0.87
C PHE A 3 -13.22 4.75 -0.03
N ASN A 4 -14.37 5.14 -0.58
CA ASN A 4 -15.62 5.24 0.19
C ASN A 4 -16.05 3.91 0.84
N ASN A 5 -15.69 2.77 0.24
CA ASN A 5 -16.05 1.45 0.75
C ASN A 5 -15.08 0.91 1.81
N GLU A 6 -13.94 1.57 2.02
CA GLU A 6 -12.91 1.11 2.96
C GLU A 6 -12.68 2.08 4.12
N VAL A 7 -13.10 3.33 4.00
CA VAL A 7 -12.92 4.36 5.03
C VAL A 7 -14.08 4.38 6.00
N ILE A 8 -13.78 4.34 7.30
CA ILE A 8 -14.74 4.47 8.39
C ILE A 8 -14.54 5.83 9.08
N PRO A 9 -15.59 6.66 9.21
CA PRO A 9 -15.48 7.92 9.93
C PRO A 9 -15.08 7.74 11.39
N VAL A 10 -14.16 8.58 11.88
CA VAL A 10 -13.69 8.56 13.27
C VAL A 10 -14.10 9.85 13.96
N SER A 11 -14.77 9.74 15.10
CA SER A 11 -15.14 10.88 15.94
C SER A 11 -14.00 11.21 16.90
N VAL A 12 -13.38 12.36 16.72
CA VAL A 12 -12.23 12.83 17.52
C VAL A 12 -12.68 13.81 18.58
N PRO A 13 -12.60 13.45 19.87
CA PRO A 13 -12.98 14.35 20.98
C PRO A 13 -12.15 15.64 20.96
N GLN A 14 -12.80 16.76 21.23
CA GLN A 14 -12.16 18.06 21.36
C GLN A 14 -12.04 18.46 22.83
N ARG A 15 -11.04 19.30 23.16
CA ARG A 15 -10.91 19.85 24.51
C ARG A 15 -12.11 20.72 24.89
N LYS A 16 -12.73 21.38 23.93
CA LYS A 16 -13.93 22.20 24.06
C LYS A 16 -14.79 22.04 22.82
N GLY A 17 -16.10 21.98 22.99
CA GLY A 17 -17.07 21.81 21.91
C GLY A 17 -17.34 20.36 21.55
N ASP A 18 -18.06 20.15 20.46
CA ASP A 18 -18.45 18.84 19.97
C ASP A 18 -17.27 18.10 19.32
N PRO A 19 -17.28 16.76 19.30
CA PRO A 19 -16.29 15.97 18.56
C PRO A 19 -16.28 16.32 17.07
N ILE A 20 -15.10 16.30 16.46
CA ILE A 20 -14.94 16.46 15.01
C ILE A 20 -14.94 15.07 14.37
N VAL A 21 -15.79 14.88 13.36
CA VAL A 21 -15.84 13.65 12.58
C VAL A 21 -14.84 13.75 11.43
N ILE A 22 -13.81 12.89 11.45
CA ILE A 22 -12.83 12.74 10.38
C ILE A 22 -13.26 11.56 9.51
N SER A 23 -13.50 11.81 8.22
CA SER A 23 -13.97 10.81 7.25
C SER A 23 -13.20 10.86 5.93
N LYS A 24 -12.13 11.66 5.86
CA LYS A 24 -11.36 11.87 4.64
C LYS A 24 -9.90 12.10 4.99
N ASP A 25 -9.02 11.43 4.26
CA ASP A 25 -7.58 11.72 4.34
C ASP A 25 -7.31 13.14 3.88
N GLU A 26 -6.36 13.80 4.54
CA GLU A 26 -6.04 15.20 4.30
C GLU A 26 -4.68 15.39 3.61
N GLU A 27 -3.81 14.37 3.61
CA GLU A 27 -2.43 14.50 3.14
C GLU A 27 -2.34 15.01 1.69
N PHE A 28 -3.16 14.46 0.79
CA PHE A 28 -3.16 14.88 -0.61
C PHE A 28 -3.62 16.34 -0.82
N SER A 29 -4.32 16.94 0.14
CA SER A 29 -4.76 18.35 0.08
C SER A 29 -3.73 19.32 0.66
N ASN A 30 -2.71 18.82 1.36
CA ASN A 30 -1.65 19.62 2.00
C ASN A 30 -0.51 19.96 1.04
N VAL A 31 -0.50 19.40 -0.18
CA VAL A 31 0.57 19.60 -1.14
C VAL A 31 0.52 21.03 -1.75
N ASN A 32 1.66 21.68 -1.81
CA ASN A 32 1.85 22.93 -2.57
C ASN A 32 2.63 22.64 -3.85
N LEU A 33 1.91 22.53 -4.97
CA LEU A 33 2.47 22.16 -6.27
C LEU A 33 3.55 23.14 -6.76
N ASP A 34 3.40 24.43 -6.48
CA ASP A 34 4.35 25.46 -6.92
C ASP A 34 5.72 25.33 -6.23
N LYS A 35 5.77 24.71 -5.06
CA LYS A 35 7.01 24.47 -4.33
C LYS A 35 7.77 23.23 -4.77
N ILE A 36 7.13 22.28 -5.44
CA ILE A 36 7.75 20.99 -5.83
C ILE A 36 9.07 21.17 -6.57
N PRO A 37 9.19 22.05 -7.59
CA PRO A 37 10.44 22.22 -8.33
C PRO A 37 11.61 22.79 -7.51
N SER A 38 11.31 23.41 -6.37
CA SER A 38 12.31 24.05 -5.49
C SER A 38 12.73 23.18 -4.31
N LEU A 39 12.16 21.97 -4.15
CA LEU A 39 12.49 21.09 -3.05
C LEU A 39 13.88 20.47 -3.22
N ASN A 40 14.63 20.48 -2.13
CA ASN A 40 15.94 19.82 -2.10
C ASN A 40 15.80 18.31 -1.94
N PRO A 41 16.71 17.52 -2.54
CA PRO A 41 16.82 16.11 -2.28
C PRO A 41 17.06 15.80 -0.79
N ALA A 42 16.41 14.74 -0.26
CA ALA A 42 16.44 14.44 1.16
C ALA A 42 17.69 13.66 1.60
N PHE A 43 18.31 12.89 0.70
CA PHE A 43 19.37 11.93 1.07
C PHE A 43 20.75 12.29 0.49
N THR A 44 20.81 12.64 -0.77
CA THR A 44 22.06 12.99 -1.44
C THR A 44 21.87 14.26 -2.27
N LYS A 45 22.92 15.09 -2.39
CA LYS A 45 22.85 16.38 -3.09
C LYS A 45 22.32 16.27 -4.53
N GLU A 46 22.69 15.22 -5.24
CA GLU A 46 22.27 14.94 -6.62
C GLU A 46 21.11 13.92 -6.67
N GLY A 47 20.42 13.70 -5.55
CA GLY A 47 19.33 12.75 -5.44
C GLY A 47 18.03 13.27 -6.05
N THR A 48 17.06 12.37 -6.22
CA THR A 48 15.73 12.68 -6.78
C THR A 48 14.60 12.49 -5.78
N VAL A 49 14.88 11.95 -4.59
CA VAL A 49 13.88 11.80 -3.54
C VAL A 49 13.77 13.07 -2.73
N THR A 50 12.60 13.69 -2.77
CA THR A 50 12.27 14.92 -2.05
C THR A 50 11.03 14.72 -1.18
N ALA A 51 10.63 15.70 -0.39
CA ALA A 51 9.40 15.67 0.38
C ALA A 51 8.14 15.47 -0.50
N ALA A 52 8.18 15.81 -1.79
CA ALA A 52 7.04 15.69 -2.69
C ALA A 52 6.82 14.26 -3.21
N ASN A 53 7.83 13.38 -3.13
CA ASN A 53 7.74 11.99 -3.59
C ASN A 53 8.16 10.97 -2.53
N ALA A 54 8.20 11.40 -1.27
CA ALA A 54 8.30 10.60 -0.08
C ALA A 54 6.94 10.52 0.62
N SER A 55 6.64 9.41 1.26
CA SER A 55 5.47 9.35 2.14
C SER A 55 5.73 10.12 3.43
N THR A 56 4.68 10.67 4.01
CA THR A 56 4.70 11.26 5.35
C THR A 56 4.43 10.19 6.41
N ILE A 57 4.91 10.41 7.64
CA ILE A 57 4.58 9.58 8.78
C ILE A 57 3.26 10.09 9.35
N ASN A 58 2.26 9.23 9.38
CA ASN A 58 0.89 9.59 9.75
C ASN A 58 0.35 8.64 10.83
N ASP A 59 -0.69 9.09 11.51
CA ASP A 59 -1.54 8.23 12.29
C ASP A 59 -2.51 7.49 11.37
N GLY A 60 -2.80 6.23 11.68
CA GLY A 60 -3.73 5.43 10.90
C GLY A 60 -4.00 4.08 11.53
N ALA A 61 -5.16 3.52 11.21
CA ALA A 61 -5.57 2.19 11.62
C ALA A 61 -6.27 1.47 10.48
N ALA A 62 -6.02 0.17 10.35
CA ALA A 62 -6.75 -0.70 9.44
C ALA A 62 -6.96 -2.05 10.12
N ALA A 63 -8.06 -2.72 9.82
CA ALA A 63 -8.39 -4.01 10.38
C ALA A 63 -8.83 -5.00 9.31
N LEU A 64 -8.35 -6.23 9.44
CA LEU A 64 -8.72 -7.37 8.63
C LEU A 64 -9.10 -8.52 9.56
N ILE A 65 -10.19 -9.23 9.24
CA ILE A 65 -10.57 -10.45 9.94
C ILE A 65 -10.13 -11.63 9.09
N LEU A 66 -9.22 -12.44 9.65
CA LEU A 66 -8.73 -13.65 9.00
C LEU A 66 -9.25 -14.89 9.73
N MET A 67 -9.63 -15.87 8.96
CA MET A 67 -10.06 -17.17 9.48
C MET A 67 -9.85 -18.24 8.41
N SER A 68 -9.95 -19.52 8.80
CA SER A 68 -9.98 -20.60 7.82
C SER A 68 -11.27 -20.58 7.01
N GLU A 69 -11.22 -21.10 5.78
CA GLU A 69 -12.40 -21.23 4.93
C GLU A 69 -13.49 -22.06 5.62
N GLU A 70 -13.10 -23.15 6.28
CA GLU A 70 -14.02 -23.99 7.07
C GLU A 70 -14.76 -23.17 8.13
N LYS A 71 -14.03 -22.29 8.85
CA LYS A 71 -14.63 -21.41 9.86
C LYS A 71 -15.58 -20.40 9.24
N ALA A 72 -15.23 -19.79 8.12
CA ALA A 72 -16.10 -18.86 7.42
C ALA A 72 -17.41 -19.54 6.99
N LEU A 73 -17.32 -20.73 6.42
CA LEU A 73 -18.48 -21.53 6.02
C LEU A 73 -19.36 -21.91 7.22
N SER A 74 -18.77 -22.33 8.36
CA SER A 74 -19.51 -22.66 9.57
C SER A 74 -20.29 -21.48 10.17
N LEU A 75 -19.84 -20.25 9.88
CA LEU A 75 -20.48 -19.01 10.32
C LEU A 75 -21.38 -18.39 9.23
N ASN A 76 -21.57 -19.05 8.09
CA ASN A 76 -22.29 -18.52 6.92
C ASN A 76 -21.74 -17.17 6.44
N LEU A 77 -20.43 -16.96 6.56
CA LEU A 77 -19.76 -15.74 6.07
C LEU A 77 -19.28 -15.96 4.65
N LYS A 78 -19.45 -14.93 3.83
CA LYS A 78 -18.87 -14.88 2.48
C LYS A 78 -17.50 -14.22 2.57
N PRO A 79 -16.39 -14.92 2.27
CA PRO A 79 -15.08 -14.31 2.20
C PRO A 79 -15.01 -13.21 1.13
N LEU A 80 -14.35 -12.10 1.44
CA LEU A 80 -14.06 -11.05 0.45
C LEU A 80 -12.92 -11.48 -0.47
N ALA A 81 -11.93 -12.19 0.07
CA ALA A 81 -10.78 -12.69 -0.66
C ALA A 81 -10.18 -13.94 0.04
N TYR A 82 -9.32 -14.65 -0.66
CA TYR A 82 -8.53 -15.76 -0.13
C TYR A 82 -7.05 -15.42 -0.21
N VAL A 83 -6.31 -15.59 0.89
CA VAL A 83 -4.85 -15.54 0.87
C VAL A 83 -4.32 -16.80 0.21
N ARG A 84 -3.75 -16.68 -0.98
CA ARG A 84 -3.22 -17.82 -1.76
C ARG A 84 -1.82 -18.21 -1.32
N SER A 85 -0.99 -17.24 -1.02
CA SER A 85 0.39 -17.46 -0.58
C SER A 85 0.96 -16.18 0.04
N TYR A 86 2.09 -16.34 0.70
CA TYR A 86 2.93 -15.24 1.18
C TYR A 86 4.41 -15.65 1.15
N ALA A 87 5.27 -14.67 1.14
CA ALA A 87 6.72 -14.86 1.19
C ALA A 87 7.41 -13.63 1.74
N ASP A 88 8.60 -13.87 2.29
CA ASP A 88 9.52 -12.83 2.71
C ASP A 88 10.80 -12.94 1.87
N ALA A 89 11.48 -11.83 1.70
CA ALA A 89 12.83 -11.76 1.15
C ALA A 89 13.62 -10.64 1.81
N ALA A 90 14.93 -10.75 1.80
CA ALA A 90 15.80 -9.72 2.35
C ALA A 90 17.03 -9.52 1.48
N GLN A 91 17.63 -8.34 1.59
CA GLN A 91 18.88 -7.95 0.97
C GLN A 91 19.58 -6.90 1.83
N GLU A 92 20.72 -6.36 1.37
CA GLU A 92 21.39 -5.27 2.09
C GLU A 92 20.44 -4.09 2.35
N SER A 93 20.45 -3.55 3.58
CA SER A 93 19.51 -2.48 4.01
C SER A 93 19.46 -1.28 3.07
N LYS A 94 20.58 -0.90 2.45
CA LYS A 94 20.62 0.22 1.49
C LYS A 94 19.75 0.00 0.25
N TRP A 95 19.38 -1.25 -0.04
CA TRP A 95 18.55 -1.63 -1.20
C TRP A 95 17.11 -2.00 -0.80
N PHE A 96 16.69 -1.71 0.43
CA PHE A 96 15.38 -2.11 0.97
C PHE A 96 14.21 -1.73 0.04
N THR A 97 14.30 -0.63 -0.67
CA THR A 97 13.27 -0.15 -1.58
C THR A 97 12.95 -1.13 -2.72
N THR A 98 13.87 -2.01 -3.08
CA THR A 98 13.69 -3.01 -4.14
C THR A 98 13.47 -4.44 -3.61
N SER A 99 13.37 -4.62 -2.29
CA SER A 99 13.11 -5.93 -1.68
C SER A 99 11.77 -6.55 -2.10
N PRO A 100 10.69 -5.77 -2.35
CA PRO A 100 9.44 -6.30 -2.90
C PRO A 100 9.61 -7.09 -4.19
N ALA A 101 10.53 -6.66 -5.09
CA ALA A 101 10.82 -7.39 -6.33
C ALA A 101 11.49 -8.74 -6.11
N LYS A 102 11.99 -9.02 -4.89
CA LYS A 102 12.51 -10.34 -4.50
C LYS A 102 11.45 -11.21 -3.82
N ALA A 103 10.63 -10.62 -2.95
CA ALA A 103 9.59 -11.34 -2.21
C ALA A 103 8.42 -11.77 -3.11
N LEU A 104 7.94 -10.85 -3.96
CA LEU A 104 6.75 -11.07 -4.78
C LEU A 104 6.86 -12.29 -5.71
N PRO A 105 7.95 -12.52 -6.48
CA PRO A 105 8.07 -13.71 -7.31
C PRO A 105 8.04 -15.02 -6.52
N ILE A 106 8.56 -15.02 -5.29
CA ILE A 106 8.52 -16.19 -4.41
C ILE A 106 7.07 -16.49 -4.00
N ALA A 107 6.31 -15.48 -3.61
CA ALA A 107 4.91 -15.63 -3.27
C ALA A 107 4.08 -16.12 -4.47
N LEU A 108 4.24 -15.51 -5.64
CA LEU A 108 3.55 -15.93 -6.86
C LEU A 108 3.88 -17.37 -7.24
N LYS A 109 5.15 -17.76 -7.20
CA LYS A 109 5.56 -19.16 -7.46
C LYS A 109 4.90 -20.15 -6.50
N LYS A 110 4.82 -19.83 -5.21
CA LYS A 110 4.11 -20.66 -4.22
C LYS A 110 2.62 -20.83 -4.55
N ALA A 111 2.00 -19.82 -5.15
CA ALA A 111 0.61 -19.86 -5.60
C ALA A 111 0.42 -20.54 -6.97
N GLY A 112 1.50 -20.91 -7.65
CA GLY A 112 1.47 -21.44 -9.02
C GLY A 112 1.18 -20.35 -10.07
N LEU A 113 1.52 -19.10 -9.77
CA LEU A 113 1.24 -17.91 -10.58
C LEU A 113 2.53 -17.23 -11.04
N THR A 114 2.39 -16.35 -12.02
CA THR A 114 3.40 -15.42 -12.52
C THR A 114 2.88 -13.98 -12.40
N THR A 115 3.71 -12.99 -12.67
CA THR A 115 3.30 -11.58 -12.69
C THR A 115 2.23 -11.28 -13.74
N SER A 116 2.18 -12.04 -14.83
CA SER A 116 1.16 -11.87 -15.88
C SER A 116 -0.24 -12.33 -15.48
N ASP A 117 -0.34 -13.19 -14.45
CA ASP A 117 -1.62 -13.67 -13.94
C ASP A 117 -2.27 -12.69 -12.95
N VAL A 118 -1.51 -11.67 -12.51
CA VAL A 118 -1.97 -10.68 -11.53
C VAL A 118 -2.67 -9.53 -12.22
N ASP A 119 -3.87 -9.23 -11.77
CA ASP A 119 -4.68 -8.13 -12.29
C ASP A 119 -4.20 -6.78 -11.75
N PHE A 120 -3.96 -6.68 -10.43
CA PHE A 120 -3.53 -5.45 -9.76
C PHE A 120 -2.50 -5.69 -8.67
N PHE A 121 -1.64 -4.69 -8.48
CA PHE A 121 -0.58 -4.69 -7.47
C PHE A 121 -0.73 -3.49 -6.53
N GLU A 122 -0.49 -3.72 -5.24
CA GLU A 122 -0.34 -2.68 -4.22
C GLU A 122 1.07 -2.76 -3.63
N PHE A 123 1.94 -1.83 -3.99
CA PHE A 123 3.23 -1.63 -3.31
C PHE A 123 3.09 -0.49 -2.31
N ASN A 124 3.51 -0.73 -1.07
CA ASN A 124 3.56 0.37 -0.12
C ASN A 124 4.64 1.38 -0.53
N GLU A 125 4.24 2.61 -0.76
CA GLU A 125 5.10 3.69 -1.24
C GLU A 125 5.78 4.43 -0.07
N ALA A 126 6.76 3.79 0.59
CA ALA A 126 7.63 4.55 1.49
C ALA A 126 8.24 5.78 0.77
N PHE A 127 8.53 5.59 -0.52
CA PHE A 127 8.89 6.61 -1.51
C PHE A 127 8.27 6.21 -2.85
N SER A 128 7.99 7.16 -3.74
CA SER A 128 7.50 6.85 -5.10
C SER A 128 8.42 5.88 -5.85
N VAL A 129 9.74 5.96 -5.61
CA VAL A 129 10.73 5.07 -6.21
C VAL A 129 10.50 3.60 -5.85
N VAL A 130 9.86 3.28 -4.73
CA VAL A 130 9.53 1.89 -4.38
C VAL A 130 8.59 1.29 -5.42
N GLY A 131 7.48 1.95 -5.73
CA GLY A 131 6.54 1.51 -6.77
C GLY A 131 7.23 1.44 -8.14
N LEU A 132 7.90 2.50 -8.54
CA LEU A 132 8.53 2.63 -9.86
C LEU A 132 9.66 1.62 -10.10
N ALA A 133 10.57 1.45 -9.12
CA ALA A 133 11.70 0.55 -9.26
C ALA A 133 11.25 -0.92 -9.28
N ASN A 134 10.33 -1.31 -8.40
CA ASN A 134 9.82 -2.67 -8.37
C ASN A 134 9.01 -3.00 -9.63
N SER A 135 8.18 -2.07 -10.13
CA SER A 135 7.49 -2.24 -11.40
C SER A 135 8.47 -2.45 -12.56
N LYS A 136 9.53 -1.64 -12.62
CA LYS A 136 10.58 -1.76 -13.65
C LYS A 136 11.31 -3.10 -13.56
N ILE A 137 11.73 -3.53 -12.37
CA ILE A 137 12.46 -4.79 -12.16
C ILE A 137 11.59 -5.99 -12.54
N LEU A 138 10.31 -5.94 -12.21
CA LEU A 138 9.36 -7.04 -12.44
C LEU A 138 8.69 -6.98 -13.83
N GLY A 139 8.95 -5.94 -14.63
CA GLY A 139 8.34 -5.75 -15.94
C GLY A 139 6.83 -5.51 -15.89
N LEU A 140 6.34 -4.84 -14.83
CA LEU A 140 4.91 -4.60 -14.65
C LEU A 140 4.43 -3.40 -15.48
N ASN A 141 3.15 -3.46 -15.89
CA ASN A 141 2.46 -2.28 -16.40
C ASN A 141 2.06 -1.39 -15.22
N ASN A 142 2.49 -0.13 -15.23
CA ASN A 142 2.19 0.84 -14.18
C ASN A 142 0.68 1.13 -14.04
N ASP A 143 -0.12 0.93 -15.08
CA ASP A 143 -1.58 1.08 -15.01
C ASP A 143 -2.26 0.03 -14.12
N LYS A 144 -1.50 -0.97 -13.67
CA LYS A 144 -1.96 -2.00 -12.73
C LYS A 144 -1.42 -1.84 -11.31
N VAL A 145 -0.60 -0.83 -11.06
CA VAL A 145 0.10 -0.63 -9.79
C VAL A 145 -0.44 0.59 -9.07
N ASN A 146 -0.87 0.41 -7.80
CA ASN A 146 -1.37 1.48 -6.95
C ASN A 146 -2.41 2.38 -7.65
N VAL A 147 -3.36 1.75 -8.34
CA VAL A 147 -4.29 2.42 -9.26
C VAL A 147 -5.22 3.46 -8.61
N ASN A 148 -5.40 3.37 -7.31
CA ASN A 148 -6.14 4.36 -6.53
C ASN A 148 -5.22 5.37 -5.82
N GLY A 149 -3.90 5.34 -6.08
CA GLY A 149 -2.89 6.06 -5.33
C GLY A 149 -2.30 5.22 -4.22
N GLY A 150 -1.31 5.73 -3.51
CA GLY A 150 -0.57 5.02 -2.47
C GLY A 150 -0.10 5.92 -1.34
N ALA A 151 0.87 5.46 -0.56
CA ALA A 151 1.31 6.13 0.66
C ALA A 151 1.90 7.53 0.45
N VAL A 152 2.40 7.85 -0.75
CA VAL A 152 2.87 9.21 -1.06
C VAL A 152 1.72 10.22 -1.02
N SER A 153 0.52 9.80 -1.41
CA SER A 153 -0.68 10.66 -1.39
C SER A 153 -1.55 10.49 -0.14
N LEU A 154 -1.50 9.34 0.52
CA LEU A 154 -2.37 8.99 1.66
C LEU A 154 -1.66 9.10 3.00
N GLY A 155 -0.33 9.04 3.00
CA GLY A 155 0.48 8.87 4.19
C GLY A 155 0.87 7.41 4.48
N HIS A 156 1.84 7.25 5.38
CA HIS A 156 2.40 5.95 5.75
C HIS A 156 2.36 5.72 7.27
N PRO A 157 1.21 5.34 7.82
CA PRO A 157 1.12 4.91 9.21
C PRO A 157 1.80 3.54 9.35
N LEU A 158 3.07 3.52 9.76
CA LEU A 158 3.99 2.38 9.68
C LEU A 158 3.37 1.05 10.15
N GLY A 159 2.78 1.04 11.35
CA GLY A 159 2.16 -0.16 11.91
C GLY A 159 0.84 -0.58 11.26
N CYS A 160 0.21 0.31 10.51
CA CYS A 160 -1.07 0.08 9.83
C CYS A 160 -0.89 -0.32 8.35
N SER A 161 0.17 0.16 7.70
CA SER A 161 0.30 0.13 6.24
C SER A 161 0.19 -1.27 5.63
N GLY A 162 0.67 -2.32 6.30
CA GLY A 162 0.52 -3.69 5.83
C GLY A 162 -0.94 -4.10 5.68
N ALA A 163 -1.77 -3.84 6.69
CA ALA A 163 -3.21 -4.08 6.62
C ALA A 163 -3.89 -3.14 5.62
N ARG A 164 -3.50 -1.86 5.60
CA ARG A 164 -4.08 -0.84 4.72
C ARG A 164 -3.96 -1.23 3.24
N ILE A 165 -2.76 -1.63 2.76
CA ILE A 165 -2.59 -2.00 1.35
C ILE A 165 -3.41 -3.23 0.95
N ILE A 166 -3.66 -4.16 1.88
CA ILE A 166 -4.51 -5.32 1.62
C ILE A 166 -5.98 -4.90 1.53
N VAL A 167 -6.45 -4.03 2.42
CA VAL A 167 -7.82 -3.46 2.36
C VAL A 167 -8.03 -2.75 1.02
N THR A 168 -7.10 -1.89 0.63
CA THR A 168 -7.16 -1.17 -0.65
C THR A 168 -7.13 -2.14 -1.84
N LEU A 169 -6.26 -3.16 -1.82
CA LEU A 169 -6.17 -4.15 -2.90
C LEU A 169 -7.49 -4.91 -3.09
N ILE A 170 -8.13 -5.35 -2.00
CA ILE A 170 -9.44 -6.01 -2.08
C ILE A 170 -10.47 -5.08 -2.74
N ASN A 171 -10.51 -3.81 -2.33
CA ASN A 171 -11.40 -2.81 -2.90
C ASN A 171 -11.09 -2.52 -4.38
N VAL A 172 -9.81 -2.45 -4.76
CA VAL A 172 -9.38 -2.31 -6.17
C VAL A 172 -9.84 -3.49 -7.01
N LEU A 173 -9.68 -4.72 -6.51
CA LEU A 173 -10.15 -5.91 -7.21
C LEU A 173 -11.67 -5.88 -7.42
N GLU A 174 -12.42 -5.52 -6.40
CA GLU A 174 -13.88 -5.40 -6.47
C GLU A 174 -14.32 -4.31 -7.47
N GLN A 175 -13.74 -3.11 -7.39
CA GLN A 175 -14.05 -1.99 -8.28
C GLN A 175 -13.81 -2.29 -9.76
N ASN A 176 -12.86 -3.17 -10.06
CA ASN A 176 -12.46 -3.51 -11.43
C ASN A 176 -12.98 -4.89 -11.87
N ASN A 177 -13.80 -5.57 -11.04
CA ASN A 177 -14.26 -6.94 -11.29
C ASN A 177 -13.09 -7.90 -11.58
N ALA A 178 -11.97 -7.69 -10.90
CA ALA A 178 -10.73 -8.44 -11.03
C ALA A 178 -10.65 -9.56 -9.97
N LYS A 179 -9.70 -10.49 -10.12
CA LYS A 179 -9.66 -11.72 -9.32
C LYS A 179 -8.37 -11.90 -8.55
N ILE A 180 -7.23 -11.51 -9.11
CA ILE A 180 -5.91 -11.80 -8.56
C ILE A 180 -5.19 -10.50 -8.27
N GLY A 181 -4.90 -10.29 -7.00
CA GLY A 181 -4.11 -9.16 -6.54
C GLY A 181 -2.85 -9.59 -5.81
N ALA A 182 -1.85 -8.74 -5.81
CA ALA A 182 -0.63 -8.96 -5.05
C ALA A 182 -0.22 -7.68 -4.31
N ALA A 183 0.08 -7.80 -3.03
CA ALA A 183 0.54 -6.69 -2.21
C ALA A 183 1.96 -6.94 -1.73
N ALA A 184 2.79 -5.90 -1.65
CA ALA A 184 4.12 -5.98 -1.08
C ALA A 184 4.51 -4.70 -0.34
N ILE A 185 5.25 -4.88 0.74
CA ILE A 185 5.73 -3.78 1.58
C ILE A 185 7.20 -4.02 1.93
N CYS A 186 8.04 -3.02 1.72
CA CYS A 186 9.44 -3.05 2.13
C CYS A 186 9.60 -2.57 3.57
N ASN A 187 10.71 -2.91 4.20
CA ASN A 187 11.11 -2.36 5.49
C ASN A 187 12.58 -1.91 5.50
N GLY A 188 12.90 -0.94 6.35
CA GLY A 188 14.22 -0.29 6.42
C GLY A 188 15.39 -1.22 6.80
N GLY A 189 15.11 -2.44 7.26
CA GLY A 189 16.12 -3.46 7.54
C GLY A 189 16.60 -4.23 6.30
N GLY A 190 16.05 -3.95 5.12
CA GLY A 190 16.37 -4.64 3.87
C GLY A 190 15.35 -5.70 3.47
N GLY A 191 14.28 -5.90 4.25
CA GLY A 191 13.26 -6.91 4.02
C GLY A 191 12.08 -6.45 3.16
N ALA A 192 11.28 -7.38 2.78
CA ALA A 192 9.94 -7.19 2.24
C ALA A 192 9.12 -8.45 2.49
#